data_9c9e0b83a491478205c562fdbeb3cba6
#
_entry.id   9c9e0b83a491478205c562fdbeb3cba6
#
_cell.length_a   1.000
_cell.length_b   1.000
_cell.length_c   1.000
_cell.angle_alpha   90.00
_cell.angle_beta   90.00
_cell.angle_gamma   90.00
#
_symmetry.space_group_name_H-M   'P 1'
#
loop_
_entity.id
_entity.type
_entity.pdbx_description
1 polymer ?
#
loop_
_entity_poly.entity_id
_entity_poly.type
_entity_poly.pdbx_seq_one_letter_code
_entity_poly.pdbx_strand_id
1 'polypeptide(L)'
;MLYPPLSDSVDLGAYSEKLYNHALFVAAEDNGEIIGLTAYYRNSEANQLYIPLICVDSSSRSRGVGSMMLSRLTELSVEGFSSIALEVKKTNIPAYQFYKKHGFIEKEDRGEKLLMEKTI
;
A
#
# COMPACT_ATOMS: atom_id res chain seq x y z
N MET A 1 -9.72 -13.19 -7.32
CA MET A 1 -8.29 -12.88 -7.47
C MET A 1 -7.99 -11.48 -6.96
N LEU A 2 -6.94 -11.36 -6.16
CA LEU A 2 -6.51 -10.06 -5.70
C LEU A 2 -5.83 -9.27 -6.81
N TYR A 3 -5.98 -7.95 -6.75
CA TYR A 3 -5.37 -7.05 -7.71
C TYR A 3 -4.11 -6.43 -7.08
N PRO A 4 -2.89 -6.77 -7.59
CA PRO A 4 -1.65 -6.25 -7.05
C PRO A 4 -1.22 -4.97 -7.77
N PRO A 5 -1.69 -3.79 -7.39
CA PRO A 5 -1.34 -2.56 -8.11
C PRO A 5 0.10 -2.11 -7.93
N LEU A 6 0.80 -2.64 -6.94
CA LEU A 6 2.13 -2.13 -6.62
C LEU A 6 3.27 -2.91 -7.24
N SER A 7 3.12 -4.21 -7.48
CA SER A 7 4.28 -4.96 -7.98
C SER A 7 3.86 -6.21 -8.72
N ASP A 8 3.95 -6.16 -10.01
CA ASP A 8 3.67 -7.28 -10.88
C ASP A 8 4.90 -8.14 -11.14
N SER A 9 6.06 -7.72 -10.67
CA SER A 9 7.33 -8.37 -10.97
C SER A 9 8.11 -8.82 -9.74
N VAL A 10 7.43 -8.96 -8.61
CA VAL A 10 8.06 -9.39 -7.36
C VAL A 10 8.09 -10.91 -7.28
N ASP A 11 9.17 -11.46 -6.74
CA ASP A 11 9.22 -12.87 -6.37
C ASP A 11 8.29 -13.07 -5.17
N LEU A 12 7.10 -13.62 -5.44
CA LEU A 12 6.07 -13.78 -4.42
C LEU A 12 6.49 -14.73 -3.30
N GLY A 13 7.36 -15.71 -3.58
CA GLY A 13 7.84 -16.63 -2.56
C GLY A 13 8.70 -15.93 -1.52
N ALA A 14 9.78 -15.28 -1.96
CA ALA A 14 10.67 -14.55 -1.05
C ALA A 14 9.96 -13.39 -0.38
N TYR A 15 9.09 -12.72 -1.13
CA TYR A 15 8.34 -11.58 -0.63
C TYR A 15 7.36 -11.99 0.46
N SER A 16 6.68 -13.12 0.27
CA SER A 16 5.73 -13.64 1.26
C SER A 16 6.43 -13.99 2.57
N GLU A 17 7.63 -14.56 2.50
CA GLU A 17 8.39 -14.87 3.69
C GLU A 17 8.74 -13.61 4.48
N LYS A 18 9.20 -12.57 3.78
CA LYS A 18 9.50 -11.29 4.41
C LYS A 18 8.27 -10.65 5.02
N LEU A 19 7.14 -10.67 4.32
CA LEU A 19 5.88 -10.13 4.81
C LEU A 19 5.43 -10.88 6.06
N TYR A 20 5.51 -12.20 6.03
CA TYR A 20 5.10 -13.02 7.16
C TYR A 20 5.88 -12.69 8.43
N ASN A 21 7.19 -12.47 8.30
CA ASN A 21 8.05 -12.26 9.46
C ASN A 21 8.04 -10.83 10.01
N HIS A 22 7.73 -9.83 9.18
CA HIS A 22 7.96 -8.43 9.58
C HIS A 22 6.79 -7.49 9.32
N ALA A 23 5.85 -7.86 8.48
CA ALA A 23 4.77 -6.96 8.10
C ALA A 23 3.57 -7.06 9.03
N LEU A 24 2.88 -5.94 9.15
CA LEU A 24 1.55 -5.87 9.71
C LEU A 24 0.54 -5.77 8.57
N PHE A 25 -0.72 -6.05 8.84
CA PHE A 25 -1.73 -6.10 7.79
C PHE A 25 -3.00 -5.35 8.17
N VAL A 26 -3.60 -4.73 7.15
CA VAL A 26 -4.97 -4.24 7.21
C VAL A 26 -5.74 -5.00 6.15
N ALA A 27 -6.81 -5.66 6.53
CA ALA A 27 -7.65 -6.44 5.61
C ALA A 27 -9.04 -5.83 5.53
N ALA A 28 -9.62 -5.86 4.34
CA ALA A 28 -11.02 -5.50 4.12
C ALA A 28 -11.80 -6.78 3.89
N GLU A 29 -12.92 -6.94 4.57
CA GLU A 29 -13.76 -8.13 4.47
C GLU A 29 -15.17 -7.77 4.02
N ASP A 30 -15.80 -8.69 3.29
CA ASP A 30 -17.19 -8.61 2.92
C ASP A 30 -17.79 -10.02 3.00
N ASN A 31 -18.82 -10.19 3.83
CA ASN A 31 -19.49 -11.49 4.05
C ASN A 31 -18.52 -12.62 4.42
N GLY A 32 -17.51 -12.31 5.24
CA GLY A 32 -16.53 -13.28 5.68
C GLY A 32 -15.40 -13.57 4.71
N GLU A 33 -15.39 -12.91 3.56
CA GLU A 33 -14.31 -13.05 2.57
C GLU A 33 -13.40 -11.83 2.59
N ILE A 34 -12.10 -12.06 2.47
CA ILE A 34 -11.14 -10.96 2.35
C ILE A 34 -11.16 -10.46 0.92
N ILE A 35 -11.55 -9.19 0.75
CA ILE A 35 -11.64 -8.53 -0.56
C ILE A 35 -10.53 -7.52 -0.78
N GLY A 36 -9.74 -7.22 0.23
CA GLY A 36 -8.59 -6.33 0.11
C GLY A 36 -7.58 -6.60 1.21
N LEU A 37 -6.31 -6.36 0.91
CA LEU A 37 -5.22 -6.58 1.86
C LEU A 37 -4.14 -5.54 1.64
N THR A 38 -3.71 -4.89 2.72
CA THR A 38 -2.57 -3.99 2.71
C THR A 38 -1.56 -4.49 3.72
N ALA A 39 -0.33 -4.71 3.26
CA ALA A 39 0.79 -5.01 4.14
C ALA A 39 1.56 -3.73 4.40
N TYR A 40 2.06 -3.55 5.61
CA TYR A 40 2.85 -2.38 5.94
C TYR A 40 3.91 -2.69 6.98
N TYR A 41 4.99 -1.91 6.94
CA TYR A 41 6.07 -1.97 7.90
C TYR A 41 6.12 -0.68 8.70
N ARG A 42 6.50 -0.81 9.97
CA ARG A 42 6.80 0.35 10.80
C ARG A 42 8.29 0.65 10.71
N ASN A 43 8.63 1.83 10.21
CA ASN A 43 10.00 2.32 10.22
C ASN A 43 10.11 3.39 11.32
N SER A 44 10.47 2.96 12.51
CA SER A 44 10.53 3.85 13.67
C SER A 44 11.64 4.90 13.55
N GLU A 45 12.74 4.58 12.87
CA GLU A 45 13.83 5.53 12.69
C GLU A 45 13.43 6.72 11.81
N ALA A 46 12.61 6.46 10.80
CA ALA A 46 12.12 7.49 9.88
C ALA A 46 10.76 8.06 10.29
N ASN A 47 10.16 7.55 11.36
CA ASN A 47 8.78 7.87 11.73
C ASN A 47 7.81 7.66 10.59
N GLN A 48 7.96 6.56 9.87
CA GLN A 48 7.25 6.35 8.63
C GLN A 48 6.66 4.94 8.57
N LEU A 49 5.44 4.83 8.05
CA LEU A 49 4.89 3.55 7.62
C LEU A 49 5.26 3.35 6.15
N TYR A 50 5.66 2.15 5.78
CA TYR A 50 5.95 1.80 4.41
C TYR A 50 5.00 0.72 3.94
N ILE A 51 4.39 0.91 2.77
CA ILE A 51 3.44 -0.05 2.19
C ILE A 51 4.12 -0.81 1.04
N PRO A 52 4.56 -2.06 1.26
CA PRO A 52 5.10 -2.87 0.18
C PRO A 52 4.02 -3.48 -0.72
N LEU A 53 2.80 -3.62 -0.22
CA LEU A 53 1.75 -4.32 -0.94
C LEU A 53 0.39 -3.76 -0.59
N ILE A 54 -0.41 -3.46 -1.60
CA ILE A 54 -1.83 -3.19 -1.47
C ILE A 54 -2.55 -3.93 -2.60
N CYS A 55 -3.53 -4.76 -2.24
CA CYS A 55 -4.28 -5.58 -3.19
C CYS A 55 -5.77 -5.42 -2.95
N VAL A 56 -6.54 -5.46 -4.02
CA VAL A 56 -8.00 -5.46 -3.95
C VAL A 56 -8.50 -6.53 -4.90
N ASP A 57 -9.49 -7.30 -4.46
CA ASP A 57 -10.16 -8.28 -5.30
C ASP A 57 -10.70 -7.57 -6.56
N SER A 58 -10.49 -8.18 -7.72
CA SER A 58 -10.87 -7.56 -8.99
C SER A 58 -12.36 -7.20 -9.07
N SER A 59 -13.22 -7.99 -8.44
CA SER A 59 -14.67 -7.71 -8.41
C SER A 59 -15.04 -6.57 -7.46
N SER A 60 -14.11 -6.12 -6.62
CA SER A 60 -14.36 -5.09 -5.61
C SER A 60 -13.62 -3.78 -5.86
N ARG A 61 -12.87 -3.66 -6.97
CA ARG A 61 -11.98 -2.51 -7.21
C ARG A 61 -12.67 -1.16 -7.25
N SER A 62 -13.88 -1.09 -7.77
CA SER A 62 -14.60 0.18 -7.89
C SER A 62 -15.46 0.52 -6.66
N ARG A 63 -15.32 -0.24 -5.58
CA ARG A 63 -16.15 -0.08 -4.38
C ARG A 63 -15.46 0.72 -3.26
N GLY A 64 -14.32 1.34 -3.55
CA GLY A 64 -13.62 2.14 -2.55
C GLY A 64 -12.85 1.36 -1.50
N VAL A 65 -12.56 0.10 -1.75
CA VAL A 65 -11.87 -0.77 -0.78
C VAL A 65 -10.45 -0.27 -0.51
N GLY A 66 -9.71 0.09 -1.55
CA GLY A 66 -8.37 0.66 -1.38
C GLY A 66 -8.37 1.94 -0.58
N SER A 67 -9.36 2.80 -0.83
CA SER A 67 -9.51 4.05 -0.08
C SER A 67 -9.78 3.81 1.39
N MET A 68 -10.62 2.83 1.72
CA MET A 68 -10.89 2.46 3.10
C MET A 68 -9.64 1.96 3.82
N MET A 69 -8.85 1.12 3.16
CA MET A 69 -7.62 0.61 3.74
C MET A 69 -6.59 1.71 3.97
N LEU A 70 -6.42 2.63 3.04
CA LEU A 70 -5.52 3.77 3.21
C LEU A 70 -5.99 4.70 4.34
N SER A 71 -7.28 4.92 4.45
CA SER A 71 -7.84 5.71 5.55
C SER A 71 -7.56 5.05 6.90
N ARG A 72 -7.70 3.74 6.98
CA ARG A 72 -7.40 3.01 8.20
C ARG A 72 -5.93 3.09 8.57
N LEU A 73 -5.03 2.98 7.60
CA LEU A 73 -3.59 3.15 7.84
C LEU A 73 -3.28 4.55 8.33
N THR A 74 -3.92 5.57 7.75
CA THR A 74 -3.74 6.95 8.19
C THR A 74 -4.15 7.11 9.65
N GLU A 75 -5.28 6.54 10.05
CA GLU A 75 -5.72 6.55 11.45
C GLU A 75 -4.70 5.87 12.38
N LEU A 76 -4.19 4.71 11.97
CA LEU A 76 -3.22 3.96 12.77
C LEU A 76 -1.89 4.70 12.88
N SER A 77 -1.52 5.48 11.87
CA SER A 77 -0.22 6.17 11.84
C SER A 77 -0.19 7.45 12.67
N VAL A 78 -1.33 8.03 12.98
CA VAL A 78 -1.41 9.31 13.72
C VAL A 78 -0.69 9.24 15.07
N GLU A 79 -0.63 8.09 15.71
CA GLU A 79 -0.08 7.93 17.05
C GLU A 79 1.43 7.64 17.11
N GLY A 80 2.21 8.01 16.14
CA GLY A 80 3.65 7.77 16.24
C GLY A 80 4.40 7.88 14.95
N PHE A 81 3.72 8.18 13.86
CA PHE A 81 4.35 8.29 12.55
C PHE A 81 3.93 9.58 11.88
N SER A 82 4.84 10.14 11.08
CA SER A 82 4.62 11.43 10.43
C SER A 82 4.28 11.28 8.95
N SER A 83 4.50 10.11 8.37
CA SER A 83 4.24 9.90 6.95
C SER A 83 4.01 8.43 6.61
N ILE A 84 3.45 8.23 5.41
CA ILE A 84 3.28 6.91 4.80
C ILE A 84 3.97 6.97 3.45
N ALA A 85 4.79 5.96 3.14
CA ALA A 85 5.50 5.89 1.88
C ALA A 85 5.21 4.58 1.15
N LEU A 86 5.34 4.64 -0.17
CA LEU A 86 5.22 3.46 -1.03
C LEU A 86 5.97 3.70 -2.33
N GLU A 87 6.20 2.63 -3.07
CA GLU A 87 6.73 2.72 -4.42
C GLU A 87 5.66 2.30 -5.42
N VAL A 88 5.64 2.97 -6.57
CA VAL A 88 4.73 2.64 -7.66
C VAL A 88 5.51 2.61 -8.97
N LYS A 89 5.24 1.61 -9.81
CA LYS A 89 5.84 1.57 -11.15
C LYS A 89 5.35 2.74 -11.98
N LYS A 90 6.25 3.38 -12.70
CA LYS A 90 5.91 4.50 -13.58
C LYS A 90 4.90 4.12 -14.66
N THR A 91 4.87 2.86 -15.06
CA THR A 91 3.93 2.34 -16.05
C THR A 91 2.56 2.03 -15.47
N ASN A 92 2.44 1.97 -14.14
CA ASN A 92 1.15 1.68 -13.50
C ASN A 92 0.40 2.99 -13.26
N ILE A 93 -0.13 3.57 -14.34
CA ILE A 93 -0.81 4.86 -14.31
C ILE A 93 -2.03 4.87 -13.37
N PRO A 94 -2.91 3.85 -13.39
CA PRO A 94 -4.05 3.85 -12.48
C PRO A 94 -3.64 3.91 -10.99
N ALA A 95 -2.61 3.17 -10.61
CA ALA A 95 -2.13 3.18 -9.23
C ALA A 95 -1.53 4.54 -8.87
N TYR A 96 -0.72 5.12 -9.77
CA TYR A 96 -0.13 6.44 -9.56
C TYR A 96 -1.22 7.49 -9.32
N GLN A 97 -2.24 7.50 -10.17
CA GLN A 97 -3.36 8.44 -10.05
C GLN A 97 -4.15 8.22 -8.76
N PHE A 98 -4.35 6.97 -8.38
CA PHE A 98 -5.03 6.62 -7.13
C PHE A 98 -4.27 7.19 -5.92
N TYR A 99 -2.95 7.02 -5.88
CA TYR A 99 -2.16 7.55 -4.77
C TYR A 99 -2.13 9.08 -4.76
N LYS A 100 -2.02 9.70 -5.92
CA LYS A 100 -2.10 11.16 -6.02
C LYS A 100 -3.42 11.68 -5.47
N LYS A 101 -4.51 11.03 -5.82
CA LYS A 101 -5.84 11.39 -5.33
C LYS A 101 -5.92 11.32 -3.81
N HIS A 102 -5.20 10.40 -3.19
CA HIS A 102 -5.20 10.22 -1.74
C HIS A 102 -4.12 11.01 -1.02
N GLY A 103 -3.51 11.97 -1.67
CA GLY A 103 -2.58 12.89 -1.02
C GLY A 103 -1.11 12.49 -1.06
N PHE A 104 -0.78 11.43 -1.78
CA PHE A 104 0.62 11.05 -1.98
C PHE A 104 1.25 11.95 -3.03
N ILE A 105 2.49 12.33 -2.80
CA ILE A 105 3.28 13.12 -3.76
C ILE A 105 4.53 12.36 -4.14
N GLU A 106 5.07 12.67 -5.32
CA GLU A 106 6.33 12.10 -5.77
C GLU A 106 7.47 12.64 -4.90
N LYS A 107 8.24 11.73 -4.34
CA LYS A 107 9.35 12.09 -3.46
C LYS A 107 10.70 11.83 -4.10
N GLU A 108 10.84 10.72 -4.82
CA GLU A 108 12.10 10.30 -5.39
C GLU A 108 11.87 9.45 -6.64
N ASP A 109 12.65 9.69 -7.68
CA ASP A 109 12.68 8.87 -8.89
C ASP A 109 13.67 7.73 -8.66
N ARG A 110 13.18 6.48 -8.68
CA ARG A 110 13.97 5.29 -8.45
C ARG A 110 14.10 4.43 -9.72
N GLY A 111 14.20 5.07 -10.88
CA GLY A 111 14.33 4.38 -12.16
C GLY A 111 12.98 3.95 -12.70
N GLU A 112 12.64 2.67 -12.60
CA GLU A 112 11.36 2.15 -13.06
C GLU A 112 10.19 2.48 -12.13
N LYS A 113 10.50 2.86 -10.89
CA LYS A 113 9.53 3.17 -9.86
C LYS A 113 9.69 4.58 -9.33
N LEU A 114 8.60 5.08 -8.77
CA LEU A 114 8.59 6.34 -8.03
C LEU A 114 8.34 6.05 -6.56
N LEU A 115 9.13 6.66 -5.69
CA LEU A 115 8.79 6.70 -4.28
C LEU A 115 7.78 7.81 -4.08
N MET A 116 6.65 7.48 -3.48
CA MET A 116 5.60 8.45 -3.15
C MET A 116 5.40 8.49 -1.65
N GLU A 117 5.04 9.66 -1.15
CA GLU A 117 4.90 9.86 0.29
C GLU A 117 3.71 10.76 0.59
N LYS A 118 2.98 10.39 1.63
CA LYS A 118 1.90 11.20 2.17
C LYS A 118 2.28 11.63 3.58
N THR A 119 2.31 12.93 3.83
CA THR A 119 2.52 13.48 5.17
C THR A 119 1.22 13.43 5.95
N ILE A 120 1.30 13.04 7.20
CA ILE A 120 0.14 12.89 8.07
C ILE A 120 0.01 14.09 8.99
#